data_8ccc4063d106b4f5ea82c34c73eb5400
#
_entry.id   8ccc4063d106b4f5ea82c34c73eb5400
#
_cell.length_a   1.000
_cell.length_b   1.000
_cell.length_c   1.000
_cell.angle_alpha   90.00
_cell.angle_beta   90.00
_cell.angle_gamma   90.00
#
_symmetry.space_group_name_H-M   'P 1'
#
loop_
_entity.id
_entity.type
_entity.pdbx_description
1 polymer ?
#
loop_
_entity_poly.entity_id
_entity_poly.type
_entity_poly.pdbx_seq_one_letter_code
_entity_poly.pdbx_strand_id
1 'polypeptide(L)'
;MKLDDSKNKMTLQELIDTHNFINHLSVDCAIFGFHNNTLKVLLLKYHELNLWAIPGGFIFEDEDLDDAAYRILYERTHLEDVYLEQFYAFGHRNRTEEKNPHRQLLANRGINISKEHWIYKRFVTIGY
;
A
#
# COMPACT_ATOMS: atom_id res chain seq x y z
N MET A 1 13.56 -12.66 -11.71
CA MET A 1 12.40 -13.17 -12.46
C MET A 1 11.44 -12.02 -12.70
N LYS A 2 11.31 -11.58 -13.94
CA LYS A 2 10.27 -10.61 -14.31
C LYS A 2 8.94 -11.34 -14.31
N LEU A 3 8.10 -11.10 -13.32
CA LEU A 3 6.72 -11.55 -13.36
C LEU A 3 6.02 -10.72 -14.45
N ASP A 4 5.48 -11.41 -15.44
CA ASP A 4 4.65 -10.81 -16.47
C ASP A 4 3.31 -10.41 -15.86
N ASP A 5 3.19 -9.15 -15.48
CA ASP A 5 2.05 -8.57 -14.79
C ASP A 5 0.92 -8.18 -15.76
N SER A 6 0.97 -8.65 -17.02
CA SER A 6 0.11 -8.17 -18.12
C SER A 6 -1.25 -8.85 -18.21
N LYS A 7 -1.62 -9.77 -17.34
CA LYS A 7 -2.91 -10.45 -17.39
C LYS A 7 -3.74 -10.20 -16.13
N ASN A 8 -4.70 -9.30 -16.25
CA ASN A 8 -5.88 -9.18 -15.37
C ASN A 8 -5.71 -8.45 -14.03
N LYS A 9 -4.82 -7.47 -13.89
CA LYS A 9 -4.87 -6.54 -12.76
C LYS A 9 -5.64 -5.28 -13.17
N MET A 10 -6.71 -4.98 -12.44
CA MET A 10 -7.36 -3.67 -12.50
C MET A 10 -6.32 -2.58 -12.25
N THR A 11 -6.36 -1.54 -13.06
CA THR A 11 -5.55 -0.34 -12.81
C THR A 11 -6.00 0.33 -11.52
N LEU A 12 -5.14 1.12 -10.90
CA LEU A 12 -5.53 1.90 -9.71
C LEU A 12 -6.70 2.85 -10.02
N GLN A 13 -6.79 3.37 -11.25
CA GLN A 13 -7.93 4.18 -11.68
C GLN A 13 -9.22 3.36 -11.67
N GLU A 14 -9.22 2.17 -12.25
CA GLU A 14 -10.37 1.26 -12.24
C GLU A 14 -10.77 0.86 -10.83
N LEU A 15 -9.79 0.61 -9.95
CA LEU A 15 -10.04 0.31 -8.54
C LEU A 15 -10.73 1.48 -7.83
N ILE A 16 -10.27 2.72 -8.06
CA ILE A 16 -10.87 3.92 -7.48
C ILE A 16 -12.28 4.15 -8.01
N ASP A 17 -12.50 3.86 -9.30
CA ASP A 17 -13.79 4.08 -9.96
C ASP A 17 -14.83 3.00 -9.62
N THR A 18 -14.40 1.80 -9.28
CA THR A 18 -15.28 0.63 -9.07
C THR A 18 -15.42 0.17 -7.63
N HIS A 19 -14.49 0.53 -6.76
CA HIS A 19 -14.51 0.15 -5.35
C HIS A 19 -14.59 1.35 -4.44
N ASN A 20 -15.42 1.22 -3.42
CA ASN A 20 -15.42 2.16 -2.31
C ASN A 20 -14.33 1.76 -1.31
N PHE A 21 -13.50 2.72 -0.97
CA PHE A 21 -12.50 2.56 0.09
C PHE A 21 -12.99 3.18 1.40
N ILE A 22 -12.55 2.62 2.50
CA ILE A 22 -12.62 3.32 3.79
C ILE A 22 -11.67 4.51 3.70
N ASN A 23 -12.22 5.72 3.68
CA ASN A 23 -11.46 6.95 3.52
C ASN A 23 -10.54 7.20 4.71
N HIS A 24 -9.34 7.73 4.45
CA HIS A 24 -8.37 8.13 5.46
C HIS A 24 -7.79 6.99 6.30
N LEU A 25 -7.86 5.76 5.81
CA LEU A 25 -7.30 4.58 6.46
C LEU A 25 -6.49 3.75 5.47
N SER A 26 -5.31 3.31 5.91
CA SER A 26 -4.45 2.41 5.15
C SER A 26 -3.88 1.30 6.02
N VAL A 27 -3.35 0.27 5.39
CA VAL A 27 -2.59 -0.81 6.02
C VAL A 27 -1.19 -0.83 5.42
N ASP A 28 -0.20 -0.99 6.27
CA ASP A 28 1.19 -1.25 5.88
C ASP A 28 1.68 -2.54 6.58
N CYS A 29 2.34 -3.42 5.82
CA CYS A 29 2.82 -4.72 6.31
C CYS A 29 4.35 -4.72 6.44
N ALA A 30 4.85 -4.81 7.67
CA ALA A 30 6.27 -4.97 7.95
C ALA A 30 6.62 -6.46 7.96
N ILE A 31 7.15 -6.97 6.87
CA ILE A 31 7.48 -8.38 6.70
C ILE A 31 8.96 -8.60 7.01
N PHE A 32 9.22 -9.44 7.99
CA PHE A 32 10.56 -9.81 8.39
C PHE A 32 10.94 -11.19 7.86
N GLY A 33 12.17 -11.30 7.42
CA GLY A 33 12.78 -12.56 7.02
C GLY A 33 14.13 -12.72 7.70
N PHE A 34 14.60 -13.96 7.82
CA PHE A 34 15.90 -14.28 8.37
C PHE A 34 16.76 -14.95 7.31
N HIS A 35 17.89 -14.35 6.96
CA HIS A 35 18.80 -14.88 5.96
C HIS A 35 20.25 -14.68 6.38
N ASN A 36 21.07 -15.73 6.34
CA ASN A 36 22.47 -15.71 6.77
C ASN A 36 22.68 -15.09 8.16
N ASN A 37 21.90 -15.52 9.13
CA ASN A 37 21.91 -15.01 10.52
C ASN A 37 21.63 -13.50 10.63
N THR A 38 20.98 -12.91 9.64
CA THR A 38 20.64 -11.49 9.63
C THR A 38 19.14 -11.30 9.46
N LEU A 39 18.55 -10.50 10.33
CA LEU A 39 17.16 -10.06 10.18
C LEU A 39 17.06 -9.08 9.01
N LYS A 40 16.10 -9.33 8.13
CA LYS A 40 15.80 -8.52 6.95
C LYS A 40 14.37 -8.03 7.00
N VAL A 41 14.10 -6.88 6.41
CA VAL A 41 12.75 -6.38 6.16
C VAL A 41 12.49 -6.34 4.66
N LEU A 42 11.28 -6.72 4.25
CA LEU A 42 10.87 -6.66 2.85
C LEU A 42 10.55 -5.22 2.46
N LEU A 43 11.19 -4.73 1.42
CA LEU A 43 10.94 -3.42 0.83
C LEU A 43 10.61 -3.56 -0.66
N LEU A 44 9.65 -2.76 -1.10
CA LEU A 44 9.32 -2.57 -2.50
C LEU A 44 10.05 -1.33 -3.03
N LYS A 45 10.62 -1.44 -4.22
CA LYS A 45 11.25 -0.31 -4.89
C LYS A 45 10.32 0.32 -5.92
N TYR A 46 10.00 1.59 -5.72
CA TYR A 46 9.33 2.43 -6.72
C TYR A 46 10.41 3.10 -7.59
N HIS A 47 10.68 2.49 -8.74
CA HIS A 47 11.78 2.91 -9.61
C HIS A 47 11.63 4.34 -10.11
N GLU A 48 10.41 4.76 -10.43
CA GLU A 48 10.12 6.10 -10.97
C GLU A 48 10.48 7.23 -9.99
N LEU A 49 10.43 6.93 -8.70
CA LEU A 49 10.70 7.92 -7.63
C LEU A 49 11.99 7.64 -6.88
N ASN A 50 12.67 6.55 -7.21
CA ASN A 50 13.82 6.03 -6.46
C ASN A 50 13.54 5.91 -4.94
N LEU A 51 12.35 5.46 -4.59
CA LEU A 51 11.90 5.26 -3.22
C LEU A 51 11.74 3.79 -2.87
N TRP A 52 11.96 3.49 -1.60
CA TRP A 52 11.69 2.20 -0.99
C TRP A 52 10.57 2.33 0.02
N ALA A 53 9.64 1.39 0.02
CA ALA A 53 8.53 1.35 0.95
C ALA A 53 8.19 -0.09 1.35
N ILE A 54 7.59 -0.25 2.51
CA ILE A 54 6.97 -1.52 2.89
C ILE A 54 5.68 -1.73 2.09
N PRO A 55 5.23 -2.99 1.89
CA PRO A 55 3.96 -3.26 1.24
C PRO A 55 2.80 -2.58 1.96
N GLY A 56 1.98 -1.83 1.23
CA GLY A 56 0.85 -1.11 1.80
C GLY A 56 -0.26 -0.84 0.80
N GLY A 57 -1.43 -0.48 1.31
CA GLY A 57 -2.60 -0.19 0.51
C GLY A 57 -3.79 0.29 1.34
N PHE A 58 -4.92 0.46 0.66
CA PHE A 58 -6.18 0.92 1.26
C PHE A 58 -7.17 -0.23 1.43
N ILE A 59 -8.12 -0.04 2.34
CA ILE A 59 -9.11 -1.03 2.74
C ILE A 59 -10.39 -0.77 1.96
N PHE A 60 -11.01 -1.82 1.40
CA PHE A 60 -12.36 -1.73 0.81
C PHE A 60 -13.42 -1.65 1.91
N GLU A 61 -14.56 -0.99 1.61
CA GLU A 61 -15.66 -0.88 2.57
C GLU A 61 -16.31 -2.22 2.92
N ASP A 62 -16.17 -3.21 2.06
CA ASP A 62 -16.81 -4.53 2.17
C ASP A 62 -15.86 -5.65 2.64
N GLU A 63 -14.69 -5.31 3.18
CA GLU A 63 -13.74 -6.30 3.71
C GLU A 63 -13.36 -6.01 5.17
N ASP A 64 -13.03 -7.06 5.91
CA ASP A 64 -12.46 -6.92 7.24
C ASP A 64 -11.01 -6.45 7.19
N LEU A 65 -10.56 -5.76 8.25
CA LEU A 65 -9.23 -5.15 8.29
C LEU A 65 -8.09 -6.18 8.13
N ASP A 66 -8.22 -7.35 8.76
CA ASP A 66 -7.24 -8.42 8.64
C ASP A 66 -7.21 -9.01 7.23
N ASP A 67 -8.38 -9.19 6.61
CA ASP A 67 -8.49 -9.66 5.22
C ASP A 67 -7.86 -8.65 4.25
N ALA A 68 -8.06 -7.35 4.47
CA ALA A 68 -7.40 -6.29 3.73
C ALA A 68 -5.87 -6.39 3.82
N ALA A 69 -5.33 -6.65 5.01
CA ALA A 69 -3.89 -6.79 5.21
C ALA A 69 -3.31 -7.95 4.39
N TYR A 70 -3.95 -9.12 4.42
CA TYR A 70 -3.54 -10.28 3.62
C TYR A 70 -3.68 -10.03 2.12
N ARG A 71 -4.79 -9.45 1.67
CA ARG A 71 -4.99 -9.08 0.26
C ARG A 71 -3.91 -8.10 -0.22
N ILE A 72 -3.66 -7.03 0.53
CA ILE A 72 -2.67 -6.00 0.18
C ILE A 72 -1.27 -6.62 0.09
N LEU A 73 -0.89 -7.46 1.08
CA LEU A 73 0.39 -8.15 1.06
C LEU A 73 0.53 -9.02 -0.20
N TYR A 74 -0.48 -9.82 -0.50
CA TYR A 74 -0.48 -10.69 -1.67
C TYR A 74 -0.40 -9.90 -2.99
N GLU A 75 -1.22 -8.87 -3.15
CA GLU A 75 -1.23 -8.03 -4.35
C GLU A 75 0.11 -7.35 -4.61
N ARG A 76 0.84 -6.99 -3.55
CA ARG A 76 2.12 -6.30 -3.66
C ARG A 76 3.32 -7.22 -3.82
N THR A 77 3.27 -8.42 -3.27
CA THR A 77 4.44 -9.29 -3.12
C THR A 77 4.24 -10.71 -3.59
N HIS A 78 3.01 -11.16 -3.82
CA HIS A 78 2.60 -12.54 -4.04
C HIS A 78 3.01 -13.51 -2.90
N LEU A 79 3.26 -12.97 -1.71
CA LEU A 79 3.50 -13.80 -0.53
C LEU A 79 2.18 -14.32 0.03
N GLU A 80 2.15 -15.61 0.28
CA GLU A 80 1.11 -16.35 0.97
C GLU A 80 1.68 -17.00 2.23
N ASP A 81 0.83 -17.53 3.08
CA ASP A 81 1.20 -18.26 4.29
C ASP A 81 2.11 -17.47 5.25
N VAL A 82 1.95 -16.15 5.28
CA VAL A 82 2.66 -15.26 6.21
C VAL A 82 1.72 -14.93 7.37
N TYR A 83 2.20 -15.13 8.59
CA TYR A 83 1.48 -14.69 9.77
C TYR A 83 1.51 -13.16 9.89
N LEU A 84 0.33 -12.55 9.97
CA LEU A 84 0.18 -11.11 10.17
C LEU A 84 -0.53 -10.83 11.49
N GLU A 85 0.00 -9.89 12.24
CA GLU A 85 -0.59 -9.41 13.48
C GLU A 85 -0.51 -7.88 13.52
N GLN A 86 -1.62 -7.25 13.85
CA GLN A 86 -1.66 -5.80 14.04
C GLN A 86 -0.80 -5.41 15.24
N PHE A 87 0.08 -4.43 15.08
CA PHE A 87 0.97 -4.00 16.16
C PHE A 87 0.85 -2.53 16.56
N TYR A 88 0.47 -1.63 15.64
CA TYR A 88 0.40 -0.21 15.94
C TYR A 88 -0.44 0.58 14.93
N ALA A 89 -1.06 1.67 15.40
CA ALA A 89 -1.76 2.64 14.55
C ALA A 89 -0.93 3.93 14.44
N PHE A 90 -0.47 4.25 13.26
CA PHE A 90 0.34 5.43 12.96
C PHE A 90 -0.58 6.60 12.59
N GLY A 91 -0.88 7.46 13.55
CA GLY A 91 -1.86 8.54 13.40
C GLY A 91 -1.32 9.96 13.59
N HIS A 92 0.00 10.18 13.60
CA HIS A 92 0.53 11.53 13.79
C HIS A 92 0.02 12.49 12.70
N ARG A 93 -0.44 13.68 13.09
CA ARG A 93 -1.14 14.61 12.19
C ARG A 93 -0.34 15.08 10.98
N ASN A 94 0.99 15.18 11.11
CA ASN A 94 1.88 15.69 10.06
C ASN A 94 2.56 14.58 9.25
N ARG A 95 2.16 13.35 9.46
CA ARG A 95 2.81 12.17 8.87
C ARG A 95 2.65 12.10 7.34
N THR A 96 1.60 12.67 6.79
CA THR A 96 1.25 12.63 5.36
C THR A 96 1.29 14.00 4.67
N GLU A 97 1.81 15.04 5.34
CA GLU A 97 1.86 16.39 4.81
C GLU A 97 3.02 16.62 3.82
N GLU A 98 2.83 17.59 2.94
CA GLU A 98 3.71 18.31 2.01
C GLU A 98 4.47 17.51 0.94
N LYS A 99 4.96 16.32 1.20
CA LYS A 99 5.73 15.53 0.21
C LYS A 99 5.15 14.13 0.04
N ASN A 100 3.85 14.07 -0.23
CA ASN A 100 3.22 12.80 -0.52
C ASN A 100 3.75 12.27 -1.87
N PRO A 101 4.66 11.27 -1.89
CA PRO A 101 5.21 10.74 -3.13
C PRO A 101 4.14 10.08 -4.00
N HIS A 102 2.99 9.73 -3.43
CA HIS A 102 1.87 9.17 -4.18
C HIS A 102 1.33 10.14 -5.24
N ARG A 103 1.33 11.45 -4.99
CA ARG A 103 0.92 12.43 -6.00
C ARG A 103 1.77 12.33 -7.26
N GLN A 104 3.08 12.30 -7.09
CA GLN A 104 4.02 12.20 -8.19
C GLN A 104 3.88 10.85 -8.92
N LEU A 105 3.76 9.77 -8.16
CA LEU A 105 3.60 8.42 -8.70
C LEU A 105 2.32 8.29 -9.52
N LEU A 106 1.20 8.77 -8.99
CA LEU A 106 -0.09 8.74 -9.68
C LEU A 106 -0.07 9.58 -10.96
N ALA A 107 0.50 10.79 -10.89
CA ALA A 107 0.66 11.65 -12.06
C ALA A 107 1.54 11.00 -13.14
N ASN A 108 2.66 10.39 -12.76
CA ASN A 108 3.57 9.69 -13.67
C ASN A 108 2.91 8.48 -14.35
N ARG A 109 1.93 7.86 -13.70
CA ARG A 109 1.14 6.74 -14.25
C ARG A 109 -0.08 7.16 -15.04
N GLY A 110 -0.28 8.46 -15.23
CA GLY A 110 -1.44 9.01 -15.97
C GLY A 110 -2.76 8.87 -15.22
N ILE A 111 -2.72 8.65 -13.90
CA ILE A 111 -3.91 8.54 -13.06
C ILE A 111 -4.36 9.95 -12.68
N ASN A 112 -5.55 10.31 -13.12
CA ASN A 112 -6.12 11.63 -12.89
C ASN A 112 -7.12 11.58 -11.74
N ILE A 113 -6.66 11.99 -10.55
CA ILE A 113 -7.48 12.11 -9.34
C ILE A 113 -7.55 13.57 -8.94
N SER A 114 -8.75 14.05 -8.60
CA SER A 114 -8.95 15.41 -8.07
C SER A 114 -8.00 15.69 -6.90
N LYS A 115 -7.41 16.89 -6.86
CA LYS A 115 -6.53 17.33 -5.77
C LYS A 115 -7.21 17.34 -4.40
N GLU A 116 -8.55 17.42 -4.39
CA GLU A 116 -9.39 17.38 -3.19
C GLU A 116 -9.69 15.96 -2.70
N HIS A 117 -9.30 14.96 -3.46
CA HIS A 117 -9.55 13.55 -3.09
C HIS A 117 -8.82 13.19 -1.80
N TRP A 118 -9.48 12.39 -0.95
CA TRP A 118 -8.97 11.99 0.36
C TRP A 118 -7.61 11.30 0.32
N ILE A 119 -7.28 10.61 -0.78
CA ILE A 119 -6.00 9.91 -0.96
C ILE A 119 -4.77 10.84 -0.85
N TYR A 120 -4.97 12.15 -1.08
CA TYR A 120 -3.93 13.16 -0.94
C TYR A 120 -3.93 13.86 0.41
N LYS A 121 -4.89 13.53 1.27
CA LYS A 121 -5.06 14.14 2.58
C LYS A 121 -4.47 13.23 3.67
N ARG A 122 -4.55 13.69 4.90
CA ARG A 122 -4.13 12.91 6.05
C ARG A 122 -4.89 11.60 6.14
N PHE A 123 -4.18 10.52 6.40
CA PHE A 123 -4.76 9.22 6.75
C PHE A 123 -3.98 8.56 7.89
N VAL A 124 -4.66 7.67 8.59
CA VAL A 124 -4.07 6.80 9.63
C VAL A 124 -3.66 5.48 8.97
N THR A 125 -2.51 4.96 9.35
CA THR A 125 -2.05 3.66 8.88
C THR A 125 -2.06 2.65 10.02
N ILE A 126 -2.64 1.49 9.76
CA ILE A 126 -2.57 0.34 10.66
C ILE A 126 -1.39 -0.52 10.25
N GLY A 127 -0.47 -0.75 11.17
CA GLY A 127 0.72 -1.59 10.97
C GLY A 127 0.45 -3.05 11.30
N TYR A 128 0.81 -3.92 10.38
CA TYR A 128 0.83 -5.37 10.52
C TYR A 128 2.25 -5.94 10.40
#